data_d7dfdd57f89e62945bbba47f8bdcdb03
#
_entry.id   d7dfdd57f89e62945bbba47f8bdcdb03
#
_cell.length_a   1.000
_cell.length_b   1.000
_cell.length_c   1.000
_cell.angle_alpha   90.00
_cell.angle_beta   90.00
_cell.angle_gamma   90.00
#
_symmetry.space_group_name_H-M   'P 1'
#
loop_
_entity.id
_entity.type
_entity.pdbx_description
1 polymer ?
#
loop_
_entity_poly.entity_id
_entity_poly.type
_entity_poly.pdbx_seq_one_letter_code
_entity_poly.pdbx_strand_id
1 'polypeptide(L)' 'MNCTVNGESTTLRDGTTVHELVLTVVDTERGVAVSLDREVVPRSAWATTRITDGAAVEVLVAAAGG' A
#
# COMPACT_ATOMS: atom_id res chain seq x y z
N MET A 1 5.54 4.57 -13.10
CA MET A 1 5.95 5.44 -11.99
C MET A 1 6.73 4.67 -10.95
N ASN A 2 7.54 5.36 -10.19
CA ASN A 2 8.36 4.75 -9.15
C ASN A 2 7.91 5.22 -7.78
N CYS A 3 7.89 4.30 -6.84
CA CYS A 3 7.60 4.60 -5.44
C CYS A 3 8.45 3.70 -4.56
N THR A 4 8.35 3.84 -3.25
CA THR A 4 8.94 2.88 -2.33
C THR A 4 7.81 2.15 -1.60
N VAL A 5 8.02 0.87 -1.36
CA VAL A 5 7.11 0.05 -0.57
C VAL A 5 7.93 -0.55 0.54
N ASN A 6 7.64 -0.13 1.77
CA ASN A 6 8.43 -0.53 2.95
C ASN A 6 9.92 -0.26 2.73
N GLY A 7 10.24 0.89 2.11
CA GLY A 7 11.61 1.29 1.86
C GLY A 7 12.25 0.71 0.60
N GLU A 8 11.58 -0.19 -0.09
CA GLU A 8 12.12 -0.78 -1.32
C GLU A 8 11.60 -0.07 -2.56
N SER A 9 12.51 0.26 -3.46
CA SER A 9 12.17 0.89 -4.74
C SER A 9 11.29 -0.07 -5.55
N THR A 10 10.16 0.43 -6.02
CA THR A 10 9.16 -0.38 -6.71
C THR A 10 8.62 0.41 -7.90
N THR A 11 8.53 -0.26 -9.04
CA THR A 11 7.94 0.34 -10.24
C THR A 11 6.51 -0.15 -10.37
N LEU A 12 5.59 0.79 -10.50
CA LEU A 12 4.17 0.51 -10.64
C LEU A 12 3.62 1.14 -11.91
N ARG A 13 2.53 0.59 -12.39
CA ARG A 13 1.78 1.18 -13.49
C ARG A 13 1.13 2.48 -13.02
N ASP A 14 1.10 3.49 -13.89
CA ASP A 14 0.41 4.74 -13.58
C ASP A 14 -1.07 4.47 -13.28
N GLY A 15 -1.57 5.09 -12.24
CA GLY A 15 -2.95 4.91 -11.83
C GLY A 15 -3.19 3.77 -10.86
N THR A 16 -2.13 3.05 -10.46
CA THR A 16 -2.26 1.98 -9.47
C THR A 16 -2.83 2.52 -8.18
N THR A 17 -3.84 1.85 -7.65
CA THR A 17 -4.44 2.22 -6.37
C THR A 17 -3.74 1.51 -5.22
N VAL A 18 -3.98 2.02 -4.01
CA VAL A 18 -3.48 1.36 -2.79
C VAL A 18 -4.00 -0.07 -2.72
N HIS A 19 -5.27 -0.29 -3.07
CA HIS A 19 -5.85 -1.63 -3.04
C HIS A 19 -5.11 -2.59 -3.97
N GLU A 20 -4.84 -2.16 -5.20
CA GLU A 20 -4.11 -2.98 -6.15
C GLU A 20 -2.71 -3.33 -5.66
N LEU A 21 -2.02 -2.36 -5.06
CA LEU A 21 -0.70 -2.62 -4.52
C LEU A 21 -0.75 -3.63 -3.37
N VAL A 22 -1.71 -3.49 -2.47
CA VAL A 22 -1.85 -4.40 -1.34
C VAL A 22 -2.02 -5.84 -1.83
N LEU A 23 -2.80 -6.04 -2.87
CA LEU A 23 -3.03 -7.39 -3.42
C LEU A 23 -1.76 -8.03 -3.97
N THR A 24 -0.75 -7.24 -4.31
CA THR A 24 0.51 -7.79 -4.82
C THR A 24 1.51 -8.14 -3.71
N VAL A 25 1.35 -7.57 -2.52
CA VAL A 25 2.32 -7.77 -1.42
C VAL A 25 1.81 -8.64 -0.29
N VAL A 26 0.51 -8.87 -0.20
CA VAL A 26 -0.06 -9.71 0.86
C VAL A 26 -1.05 -10.72 0.27
N ASP A 27 -1.17 -11.85 0.97
CA ASP A 27 -2.10 -12.90 0.56
C ASP A 27 -3.53 -12.62 1.02
N THR A 28 -3.68 -11.84 2.06
CA THR A 28 -4.98 -11.50 2.63
C THR A 28 -4.98 -10.04 3.05
N GLU A 29 -6.14 -9.41 2.94
CA GLU A 29 -6.30 -8.02 3.37
C GLU A 29 -6.60 -7.90 4.86
N ARG A 30 -6.76 -9.01 5.56
CA ARG A 30 -7.04 -9.00 7.00
C ARG A 30 -5.84 -8.53 7.79
N GLY A 31 -6.09 -7.62 8.72
CA GLY A 31 -5.04 -7.12 9.59
C GLY A 31 -4.00 -6.28 8.88
N VAL A 32 -4.29 -5.78 7.70
CA VAL A 32 -3.35 -4.96 6.93
C VAL A 32 -3.65 -3.49 7.17
N ALA A 33 -2.60 -2.72 7.45
CA ALA A 33 -2.67 -1.28 7.55
C ALA A 33 -1.74 -0.67 6.51
N VAL A 34 -2.17 0.41 5.90
CA VAL A 34 -1.38 1.08 4.86
C VAL A 34 -1.24 2.55 5.20
N SER A 35 -0.03 3.08 5.00
CA SER A 35 0.18 4.52 5.00
C SER A 35 0.75 4.94 3.66
N LEU A 36 0.40 6.13 3.23
CA LEU A 36 0.88 6.74 2.01
C LEU A 36 1.45 8.10 2.39
N ASP A 37 2.75 8.26 2.18
CA ASP A 37 3.46 9.48 2.59
C ASP A 37 3.19 9.82 4.06
N ARG A 38 3.24 8.81 4.93
CA ARG A 38 3.06 8.90 6.38
C ARG A 38 1.62 9.17 6.82
N GLU A 39 0.66 9.13 5.90
CA GLU A 39 -0.74 9.26 6.26
C GLU A 39 -1.43 7.93 6.14
N VAL A 40 -2.15 7.53 7.18
CA VAL A 40 -2.90 6.28 7.16
C VAL A 40 -4.01 6.36 6.11
N VAL A 41 -4.09 5.34 5.27
CA VAL A 41 -5.17 5.21 4.29
C VAL A 41 -6.17 4.20 4.85
N PRO A 42 -7.35 4.64 5.24
CA PRO A 42 -8.36 3.70 5.74
C PRO A 42 -8.75 2.71 4.65
N ARG A 43 -9.06 1.50 5.06
CA ARG A 43 -9.38 0.45 4.11
C ARG A 43 -10.49 0.85 3.13
N SER A 44 -11.48 1.59 3.62
CA SER A 44 -12.57 2.07 2.78
C SER A 44 -12.11 3.00 1.64
N ALA A 45 -10.91 3.56 1.76
CA ALA A 45 -10.37 4.46 0.74
C ALA A 45 -9.32 3.81 -0.16
N TRP A 46 -8.94 2.55 0.08
CA TRP A 46 -7.88 1.90 -0.70
C TRP A 46 -8.18 1.87 -2.20
N ALA A 47 -9.41 1.55 -2.56
CA ALA A 47 -9.77 1.39 -3.96
C ALA A 47 -9.86 2.71 -4.72
N THR A 48 -9.95 3.82 -4.01
CA THR A 48 -10.06 5.14 -4.62
C THR A 48 -8.82 6.01 -4.41
N THR A 49 -7.84 5.53 -3.66
CA THR A 49 -6.60 6.28 -3.43
C THR A 49 -5.55 5.80 -4.40
N ARG A 50 -5.09 6.69 -5.27
CA ARG A 50 -4.05 6.37 -6.24
C ARG A 50 -2.68 6.70 -5.69
N ILE A 51 -1.71 5.85 -6.01
CA ILE A 51 -0.33 6.06 -5.64
C ILE A 51 0.28 7.00 -6.66
N THR A 52 1.03 7.99 -6.19
CA THR A 52 1.68 8.96 -7.08
C THR A 52 3.16 8.68 -7.19
N ASP A 53 3.78 9.18 -8.25
CA ASP A 53 5.21 9.01 -8.46
C ASP A 53 5.99 9.61 -7.29
N GLY A 54 6.96 8.87 -6.80
CA GLY A 54 7.76 9.30 -5.66
C GLY A 54 7.15 9.02 -4.30
N ALA A 55 5.97 8.39 -4.25
CA ALA A 55 5.30 8.12 -2.98
C ALA A 55 6.05 7.11 -2.12
N ALA A 56 5.92 7.27 -0.80
CA ALA A 56 6.41 6.31 0.17
C ALA A 56 5.22 5.55 0.75
N VAL A 57 5.12 4.28 0.42
CA VAL A 57 4.03 3.42 0.87
C VAL A 57 4.55 2.48 1.93
N GLU A 58 3.81 2.35 3.03
CA GLU A 58 4.11 1.35 4.04
C GLU A 58 2.93 0.43 4.21
N VAL A 59 3.21 -0.86 4.16
CA VAL A 59 2.20 -1.90 4.33
C VAL A 59 2.58 -2.73 5.55
N LEU A 60 1.73 -2.72 6.55
CA LEU A 60 1.97 -3.45 7.78
C LEU A 60 0.91 -4.54 7.92
N VAL A 61 1.35 -5.73 8.30
CA VAL A 61 0.44 -6.85 8.51
C VAL A 61 0.49 -7.21 10.00
N ALA A 62 -0.67 -7.24 10.64
CA ALA A 62 -0.75 -7.64 12.03
C ALA A 62 -0.36 -9.10 12.17
N ALA A 63 0.40 -9.42 13.22
CA ALA A 63 0.81 -10.79 13.45
C ALA A 63 -0.41 -11.68 13.69
N ALA A 64 -0.48 -12.78 12.94
CA ALA A 64 -1.56 -13.74 13.09
C ALA A 64 -1.42 -14.45 14.44
N GLY A 65 -2.53 -14.69 15.10
CA GLY A 65 -2.53 -15.38 16.37
C GLY A 65 -2.03 -14.54 17.54
N GLY A 66 -1.75 -13.31 17.21
CA GLY A 66 -1.40 -12.37 18.26
C GLY A 66 -2.64 -12.01 19.03
#